data_0836821467f5ed3ccccf31e6e2880e66
#
_entry.id   0836821467f5ed3ccccf31e6e2880e66
#
_cell.length_a   1.000
_cell.length_b   1.000
_cell.length_c   1.000
_cell.angle_alpha   90.00
_cell.angle_beta   90.00
_cell.angle_gamma   90.00
#
_symmetry.space_group_name_H-M   'P 1'
#
loop_
_entity.id
_entity.type
_entity.pdbx_description
1 polymer ?
#
loop_
_entity_poly.entity_id
_entity_poly.type
_entity_poly.pdbx_seq_one_letter_code
_entity_poly.pdbx_strand_id
1 'polypeptide(L)'
;MKVIGQNKVQLVLRTALQAMQRSEFAQAADKLDEVAAMLMTDVKFLGLAAEANIRSVRPEAALVFLQALGKHQPRNHEVLASLGDCLRKLGRTSEAIKYLGQSVELSPKRPEYYYNLGLCLLEMDEYSRAEIIFRSALELRSDYTKGALGLTKALEGQADWVGAERVLQSMLVDQLSNANIWFRLGRVQQQLGNSDEACKSFQKSLTLGPEGADSFVEAARCLVLLQQVGQAQAWLKAGLLKYPLDRPCARFYANLRYELGHDEFLAHYRTAESLMLSPGLLGDYLEFLAVTGDMQGADQVLSKIQDQALMDHPDVLIGRLNYLKEARDFQGMLELSVELEQEWSREWQIIAHLGLGQEHQAEPLIVSALVESPDNQFFQALLGIVLRISDPVRYQQNFNPVELVREIDLSGHRGTGELFRLNVLVSSFLSDLHQFERNPLTQSVSGGTQSPGNLFDHSYPALTRLKNLLIEAITDELTDVAFPSSVPAKISARNTGSFEIESAWSIILRGQGHHVPHIHTKGWYSCVYYLEVPDEISSVNASVYESPAVISIASEVERSGCLAFGRPGVNLPIVPDPVHFVVPQVGKLVIFPSYIWHETMPFIASDSRVVIAFDIIPIGEK
;
A
#
# COMPACT_ATOMS: atom_id res chain seq x y z
N MET A 1 -1.45 65.42 4.20
CA MET A 1 -1.31 63.99 3.83
C MET A 1 -0.53 63.14 4.85
N LYS A 2 0.66 63.54 5.37
CA LYS A 2 1.40 62.73 6.36
C LYS A 2 0.64 62.41 7.67
N VAL A 3 -0.09 63.37 8.24
CA VAL A 3 -0.84 63.19 9.51
C VAL A 3 -2.05 62.23 9.34
N ILE A 4 -2.74 62.25 8.18
CA ILE A 4 -3.88 61.35 7.90
C ILE A 4 -3.37 59.90 7.74
N GLY A 5 -2.20 59.70 7.13
CA GLY A 5 -1.58 58.38 6.98
C GLY A 5 -1.16 57.76 8.33
N GLN A 6 -0.60 58.58 9.26
CA GLN A 6 -0.19 58.10 10.59
C GLN A 6 -1.39 57.66 11.44
N ASN A 7 -2.50 58.41 11.42
CA ASN A 7 -3.70 58.03 12.17
C ASN A 7 -4.35 56.74 11.65
N LYS A 8 -4.32 56.53 10.34
CA LYS A 8 -4.80 55.26 9.74
C LYS A 8 -3.94 54.09 10.18
N VAL A 9 -2.62 54.22 10.12
CA VAL A 9 -1.67 53.15 10.55
C VAL A 9 -1.88 52.81 12.03
N GLN A 10 -2.02 53.80 12.90
CA GLN A 10 -2.25 53.56 14.34
C GLN A 10 -3.59 52.83 14.58
N LEU A 11 -4.63 53.17 13.88
CA LEU A 11 -5.95 52.53 13.99
C LEU A 11 -5.84 51.05 13.56
N VAL A 12 -5.24 50.78 12.42
CA VAL A 12 -5.06 49.44 11.88
C VAL A 12 -4.24 48.56 12.84
N LEU A 13 -3.11 49.07 13.36
CA LEU A 13 -2.27 48.34 14.32
C LEU A 13 -3.04 48.02 15.62
N ARG A 14 -3.85 48.98 16.11
CA ARG A 14 -4.69 48.75 17.29
C ARG A 14 -5.74 47.68 17.05
N THR A 15 -6.38 47.71 15.90
CA THR A 15 -7.39 46.69 15.51
C THR A 15 -6.77 45.31 15.33
N ALA A 16 -5.60 45.23 14.70
CA ALA A 16 -4.87 43.97 14.55
C ALA A 16 -4.45 43.39 15.91
N LEU A 17 -3.93 44.22 16.83
CA LEU A 17 -3.56 43.79 18.20
C LEU A 17 -4.79 43.28 18.98
N GLN A 18 -5.95 43.91 18.83
CA GLN A 18 -7.21 43.44 19.43
C GLN A 18 -7.65 42.08 18.85
N ALA A 19 -7.52 41.90 17.55
CA ALA A 19 -7.79 40.62 16.89
C ALA A 19 -6.83 39.52 17.35
N MET A 20 -5.52 39.83 17.50
CA MET A 20 -4.54 38.91 18.07
C MET A 20 -4.91 38.46 19.48
N GLN A 21 -5.33 39.40 20.33
CA GLN A 21 -5.78 39.11 21.71
C GLN A 21 -7.02 38.19 21.75
N ARG A 22 -7.87 38.27 20.75
CA ARG A 22 -9.06 37.40 20.60
C ARG A 22 -8.75 36.10 19.88
N SER A 23 -7.49 35.83 19.52
CA SER A 23 -7.07 34.69 18.69
C SER A 23 -7.67 34.68 17.27
N GLU A 24 -8.12 35.84 16.78
CA GLU A 24 -8.66 36.07 15.40
C GLU A 24 -7.47 36.35 14.46
N PHE A 25 -6.54 35.38 14.33
CA PHE A 25 -5.23 35.59 13.66
C PHE A 25 -5.35 35.90 12.17
N ALA A 26 -6.32 35.30 11.47
CA ALA A 26 -6.57 35.60 10.07
C ALA A 26 -6.99 37.05 9.85
N GLN A 27 -7.91 37.56 10.70
CA GLN A 27 -8.34 38.95 10.66
C GLN A 27 -7.19 39.90 11.02
N ALA A 28 -6.35 39.51 11.98
CA ALA A 28 -5.18 40.31 12.34
C ALA A 28 -4.19 40.40 11.17
N ALA A 29 -3.91 39.27 10.47
CA ALA A 29 -3.06 39.24 9.29
C ALA A 29 -3.59 40.13 8.16
N ASP A 30 -4.88 40.01 7.81
CA ASP A 30 -5.52 40.84 6.79
C ASP A 30 -5.40 42.34 7.10
N LYS A 31 -5.57 42.72 8.38
CA LYS A 31 -5.40 44.10 8.81
C LYS A 31 -3.96 44.60 8.70
N LEU A 32 -2.99 43.77 9.05
CA LEU A 32 -1.58 44.14 8.97
C LEU A 32 -1.13 44.28 7.51
N ASP A 33 -1.66 43.49 6.60
CA ASP A 33 -1.39 43.57 5.17
C ASP A 33 -1.81 44.94 4.58
N GLU A 34 -2.89 45.57 5.10
CA GLU A 34 -3.33 46.92 4.65
C GLU A 34 -2.26 48.00 4.79
N VAL A 35 -1.33 47.86 5.75
CA VAL A 35 -0.30 48.85 6.06
C VAL A 35 1.13 48.34 5.84
N ALA A 36 1.28 47.11 5.36
CA ALA A 36 2.57 46.42 5.21
C ALA A 36 3.57 47.24 4.40
N ALA A 37 3.17 47.80 3.24
CA ALA A 37 4.04 48.58 2.37
C ALA A 37 4.68 49.81 3.08
N MET A 38 4.04 50.33 4.11
CA MET A 38 4.51 51.51 4.87
C MET A 38 5.46 51.13 6.01
N LEU A 39 5.43 49.87 6.48
CA LEU A 39 6.06 49.45 7.72
C LEU A 39 7.09 48.32 7.57
N MET A 40 7.50 47.99 6.36
CA MET A 40 8.47 46.91 6.07
C MET A 40 9.86 47.11 6.66
N THR A 41 10.14 48.27 7.31
CA THR A 41 11.38 48.54 8.04
C THR A 41 11.17 48.60 9.56
N ASP A 42 9.91 48.53 10.04
CA ASP A 42 9.61 48.55 11.47
C ASP A 42 9.70 47.12 12.04
N VAL A 43 10.68 46.89 12.87
CA VAL A 43 10.97 45.57 13.47
C VAL A 43 9.80 45.04 14.30
N LYS A 44 9.06 45.92 15.02
CA LYS A 44 7.90 45.50 15.83
C LYS A 44 6.74 45.09 14.95
N PHE A 45 6.50 45.87 13.90
CA PHE A 45 5.47 45.52 12.90
C PHE A 45 5.80 44.21 12.22
N LEU A 46 7.04 44.03 11.76
CA LEU A 46 7.47 42.80 11.08
C LEU A 46 7.28 41.54 11.96
N GLY A 47 7.61 41.66 13.26
CA GLY A 47 7.38 40.59 14.23
C GLY A 47 5.89 40.26 14.41
N LEU A 48 5.05 41.29 14.56
CA LEU A 48 3.62 41.12 14.75
C LEU A 48 2.94 40.51 13.47
N ALA A 49 3.32 40.99 12.28
CA ALA A 49 2.79 40.49 11.01
C ALA A 49 3.25 39.05 10.76
N ALA A 50 4.51 38.72 11.05
CA ALA A 50 5.00 37.36 10.96
C ALA A 50 4.20 36.42 11.90
N GLU A 51 4.01 36.78 13.16
CA GLU A 51 3.26 36.00 14.14
C GLU A 51 1.80 35.79 13.70
N ALA A 52 1.11 36.84 13.26
CA ALA A 52 -0.27 36.75 12.79
C ALA A 52 -0.39 35.76 11.60
N ASN A 53 0.53 35.81 10.63
CA ASN A 53 0.54 34.94 9.47
C ASN A 53 0.92 33.49 9.83
N ILE A 54 1.86 33.27 10.74
CA ILE A 54 2.19 31.92 11.25
C ILE A 54 0.97 31.30 11.92
N ARG A 55 0.31 32.05 12.81
CA ARG A 55 -0.86 31.58 13.58
C ARG A 55 -2.11 31.38 12.70
N SER A 56 -2.24 32.09 11.60
CA SER A 56 -3.30 31.92 10.62
C SER A 56 -2.97 30.89 9.51
N VAL A 57 -1.85 30.18 9.64
CA VAL A 57 -1.41 29.13 8.69
C VAL A 57 -1.21 29.67 7.26
N ARG A 58 -0.54 30.85 7.15
CA ARG A 58 -0.19 31.50 5.88
C ARG A 58 1.35 31.58 5.74
N PRO A 59 2.04 30.46 5.48
CA PRO A 59 3.50 30.41 5.54
C PRO A 59 4.19 31.28 4.48
N GLU A 60 3.59 31.45 3.28
CA GLU A 60 4.13 32.33 2.22
C GLU A 60 4.19 33.79 2.68
N ALA A 61 3.09 34.28 3.24
CA ALA A 61 3.02 35.65 3.76
C ALA A 61 3.92 35.83 4.98
N ALA A 62 3.93 34.86 5.90
CA ALA A 62 4.83 34.86 7.06
C ALA A 62 6.31 34.96 6.66
N LEU A 63 6.71 34.22 5.61
CA LEU A 63 8.08 34.19 5.11
C LEU A 63 8.56 35.57 4.66
N VAL A 64 7.70 36.37 4.00
CA VAL A 64 8.05 37.74 3.56
C VAL A 64 8.43 38.61 4.76
N PHE A 65 7.62 38.61 5.82
CA PHE A 65 7.88 39.41 7.01
C PHE A 65 9.08 38.87 7.81
N LEU A 66 9.24 37.56 7.92
CA LEU A 66 10.37 36.93 8.61
C LEU A 66 11.69 37.21 7.89
N GLN A 67 11.72 37.20 6.56
CA GLN A 67 12.92 37.55 5.78
C GLN A 67 13.32 39.01 5.98
N ALA A 68 12.35 39.94 6.01
CA ALA A 68 12.59 41.33 6.32
C ALA A 68 13.10 41.48 7.76
N LEU A 69 12.48 40.81 8.74
CA LEU A 69 12.90 40.82 10.12
C LEU A 69 14.31 40.23 10.32
N GLY A 70 14.62 39.14 9.60
CA GLY A 70 15.95 38.51 9.63
C GLY A 70 17.07 39.41 9.15
N LYS A 71 16.81 40.31 8.17
CA LYS A 71 17.78 41.31 7.73
C LYS A 71 18.12 42.31 8.86
N HIS A 72 17.15 42.67 9.70
CA HIS A 72 17.36 43.55 10.83
C HIS A 72 17.92 42.83 12.07
N GLN A 73 17.66 41.53 12.20
CA GLN A 73 18.03 40.72 13.35
C GLN A 73 18.70 39.39 12.92
N PRO A 74 19.84 39.41 12.22
CA PRO A 74 20.46 38.23 11.59
C PRO A 74 20.96 37.16 12.57
N ARG A 75 21.11 37.50 13.86
CA ARG A 75 21.52 36.58 14.94
C ARG A 75 20.42 36.31 15.96
N ASN A 76 19.18 36.64 15.65
CA ASN A 76 18.05 36.33 16.53
C ASN A 76 17.62 34.88 16.27
N HIS A 77 17.90 33.98 17.22
CA HIS A 77 17.63 32.57 17.12
C HIS A 77 16.13 32.25 16.95
N GLU A 78 15.21 33.08 17.50
CA GLU A 78 13.76 32.88 17.35
C GLU A 78 13.29 33.18 15.91
N VAL A 79 13.83 34.27 15.33
CA VAL A 79 13.54 34.64 13.93
C VAL A 79 14.08 33.58 12.99
N LEU A 80 15.31 33.08 13.22
CA LEU A 80 15.91 32.00 12.43
C LEU A 80 15.11 30.70 12.55
N ALA A 81 14.65 30.33 13.73
CA ALA A 81 13.81 29.15 13.94
C ALA A 81 12.45 29.27 13.21
N SER A 82 11.83 30.47 13.27
CA SER A 82 10.57 30.73 12.57
C SER A 82 10.74 30.74 11.04
N LEU A 83 11.85 31.27 10.53
CA LEU A 83 12.21 31.17 9.10
C LEU A 83 12.34 29.72 8.67
N GLY A 84 13.07 28.91 9.44
CA GLY A 84 13.24 27.50 9.16
C GLY A 84 11.92 26.73 9.14
N ASP A 85 11.05 26.94 10.15
CA ASP A 85 9.74 26.26 10.19
C ASP A 85 8.83 26.67 9.02
N CYS A 86 8.81 27.96 8.66
CA CYS A 86 8.06 28.42 7.49
C CYS A 86 8.58 27.81 6.19
N LEU A 87 9.90 27.79 6.00
CA LEU A 87 10.53 27.20 4.80
C LEU A 87 10.23 25.69 4.69
N ARG A 88 10.30 24.97 5.81
CA ARG A 88 9.90 23.54 5.86
C ARG A 88 8.46 23.34 5.42
N LYS A 89 7.51 24.13 5.95
CA LYS A 89 6.09 24.06 5.56
C LYS A 89 5.83 24.39 4.08
N LEU A 90 6.76 25.10 3.45
CA LEU A 90 6.74 25.42 2.02
C LEU A 90 7.51 24.40 1.16
N GLY A 91 7.95 23.28 1.72
CA GLY A 91 8.73 22.26 1.01
C GLY A 91 10.17 22.65 0.68
N ARG A 92 10.65 23.82 1.18
CA ARG A 92 12.02 24.32 0.99
C ARG A 92 12.95 23.80 2.06
N THR A 93 12.97 22.47 2.26
CA THR A 93 13.56 21.78 3.40
C THR A 93 15.08 21.99 3.52
N SER A 94 15.82 22.02 2.39
CA SER A 94 17.27 22.29 2.42
C SER A 94 17.62 23.69 2.95
N GLU A 95 16.80 24.68 2.65
CA GLU A 95 16.99 26.04 3.19
C GLU A 95 16.58 26.11 4.68
N ALA A 96 15.53 25.38 5.05
CA ALA A 96 15.08 25.29 6.43
C ALA A 96 16.18 24.75 7.36
N ILE A 97 16.85 23.67 6.95
CA ILE A 97 17.98 23.06 7.69
C ILE A 97 19.06 24.12 8.01
N LYS A 98 19.37 24.99 7.07
CA LYS A 98 20.39 26.04 7.25
C LYS A 98 20.02 27.04 8.36
N TYR A 99 18.77 27.52 8.33
CA TYR A 99 18.29 28.48 9.34
C TYR A 99 18.09 27.82 10.71
N LEU A 100 17.55 26.60 10.73
CA LEU A 100 17.38 25.84 11.98
C LEU A 100 18.71 25.44 12.59
N GLY A 101 19.71 25.04 11.81
CA GLY A 101 21.07 24.80 12.28
C GLY A 101 21.67 26.03 12.99
N GLN A 102 21.56 27.22 12.37
CA GLN A 102 21.99 28.47 12.99
C GLN A 102 21.21 28.78 14.28
N SER A 103 19.91 28.48 14.34
CA SER A 103 19.13 28.71 15.56
C SER A 103 19.59 27.82 16.72
N VAL A 104 19.93 26.56 16.43
CA VAL A 104 20.51 25.60 17.40
C VAL A 104 21.88 26.09 17.89
N GLU A 105 22.77 26.54 16.99
CA GLU A 105 24.09 27.09 17.37
C GLU A 105 23.98 28.29 18.28
N LEU A 106 23.03 29.20 18.00
CA LEU A 106 22.85 30.44 18.80
C LEU A 106 22.12 30.19 20.12
N SER A 107 21.31 29.15 20.20
CA SER A 107 20.55 28.82 21.42
C SER A 107 20.45 27.30 21.61
N PRO A 108 21.57 26.65 22.02
CA PRO A 108 21.67 25.17 22.06
C PRO A 108 20.88 24.51 23.22
N LYS A 109 20.22 25.29 24.07
CA LYS A 109 19.40 24.76 25.18
C LYS A 109 17.90 24.70 24.89
N ARG A 110 17.49 24.86 23.64
CA ARG A 110 16.09 24.85 23.22
C ARG A 110 15.76 23.56 22.48
N PRO A 111 15.13 22.56 23.13
CA PRO A 111 14.81 21.27 22.50
C PRO A 111 13.88 21.41 21.29
N GLU A 112 13.05 22.47 21.22
CA GLU A 112 12.16 22.77 20.12
C GLU A 112 12.92 23.01 18.79
N TYR A 113 14.12 23.60 18.85
CA TYR A 113 14.92 23.88 17.64
C TYR A 113 15.53 22.59 17.08
N TYR A 114 16.01 21.71 17.94
CA TYR A 114 16.45 20.37 17.55
C TYR A 114 15.30 19.58 16.95
N TYR A 115 14.12 19.64 17.56
CA TYR A 115 12.94 18.97 17.03
C TYR A 115 12.61 19.43 15.60
N ASN A 116 12.55 20.74 15.34
CA ASN A 116 12.25 21.27 14.01
C ASN A 116 13.35 20.91 12.99
N LEU A 117 14.62 20.92 13.40
CA LEU A 117 15.75 20.49 12.56
C LEU A 117 15.65 18.98 12.25
N GLY A 118 15.33 18.16 13.25
CA GLY A 118 15.11 16.74 13.08
C GLY A 118 13.96 16.41 12.12
N LEU A 119 12.87 17.18 12.14
CA LEU A 119 11.78 17.03 11.17
C LEU A 119 12.23 17.29 9.73
N CYS A 120 13.06 18.32 9.52
CA CYS A 120 13.62 18.58 8.19
C CYS A 120 14.50 17.44 7.70
N LEU A 121 15.28 16.83 8.58
CA LEU A 121 16.15 15.70 8.26
C LEU A 121 15.32 14.44 7.93
N LEU A 122 14.20 14.22 8.63
CA LEU A 122 13.25 13.15 8.27
C LEU A 122 12.63 13.34 6.88
N GLU A 123 12.28 14.59 6.53
CA GLU A 123 11.73 14.93 5.20
C GLU A 123 12.75 14.78 4.06
N MET A 124 14.04 14.71 4.39
CA MET A 124 15.14 14.46 3.44
C MET A 124 15.65 13.02 3.51
N ASP A 125 14.95 12.13 4.21
CA ASP A 125 15.33 10.73 4.47
C ASP A 125 16.72 10.55 5.13
N GLU A 126 17.23 11.62 5.78
CA GLU A 126 18.50 11.60 6.49
C GLU A 126 18.32 11.04 7.92
N TYR A 127 17.82 9.81 8.02
CA TYR A 127 17.37 9.20 9.27
C TYR A 127 18.44 9.12 10.36
N SER A 128 19.67 8.76 10.02
CA SER A 128 20.77 8.67 11.01
C SER A 128 21.15 10.03 11.59
N ARG A 129 21.07 11.10 10.78
CA ARG A 129 21.29 12.47 11.29
C ARG A 129 20.10 12.94 12.12
N ALA A 130 18.88 12.63 11.69
CA ALA A 130 17.66 12.94 12.44
C ALA A 130 17.68 12.29 13.83
N GLU A 131 18.12 11.04 13.95
CA GLU A 131 18.29 10.33 15.22
C GLU A 131 19.19 11.10 16.18
N ILE A 132 20.38 11.51 15.73
CA ILE A 132 21.35 12.27 16.56
C ILE A 132 20.69 13.56 17.08
N ILE A 133 19.99 14.27 16.21
CA ILE A 133 19.34 15.55 16.54
C ILE A 133 18.18 15.36 17.53
N PHE A 134 17.34 14.33 17.34
CA PHE A 134 16.26 14.06 18.30
C PHE A 134 16.79 13.56 19.66
N ARG A 135 17.87 12.77 19.69
CA ARG A 135 18.55 12.40 20.95
C ARG A 135 19.04 13.63 21.70
N SER A 136 19.65 14.59 20.99
CA SER A 136 20.06 15.87 21.60
C SER A 136 18.88 16.67 22.19
N ALA A 137 17.72 16.65 21.52
CA ALA A 137 16.51 17.27 22.08
C ALA A 137 16.05 16.59 23.39
N LEU A 138 16.15 15.25 23.46
CA LEU A 138 15.77 14.45 24.63
C LEU A 138 16.78 14.54 25.76
N GLU A 139 18.07 14.74 25.49
CA GLU A 139 19.07 15.04 26.50
C GLU A 139 18.79 16.38 27.22
N LEU A 140 18.23 17.35 26.48
CA LEU A 140 17.83 18.64 27.04
C LEU A 140 16.51 18.56 27.84
N ARG A 141 15.60 17.72 27.40
CA ARG A 141 14.30 17.50 28.03
C ARG A 141 13.83 16.05 27.79
N SER A 142 14.03 15.19 28.76
CA SER A 142 13.76 13.75 28.67
C SER A 142 12.27 13.41 28.47
N ASP A 143 11.37 14.25 28.97
CA ASP A 143 9.91 14.13 28.83
C ASP A 143 9.34 14.77 27.54
N TYR A 144 10.21 15.13 26.58
CA TYR A 144 9.79 15.79 25.36
C TYR A 144 9.14 14.81 24.37
N THR A 145 7.85 14.58 24.54
CA THR A 145 7.05 13.63 23.75
C THR A 145 7.24 13.79 22.23
N LYS A 146 7.23 15.05 21.72
CA LYS A 146 7.44 15.30 20.29
C LYS A 146 8.82 14.84 19.81
N GLY A 147 9.85 15.09 20.62
CA GLY A 147 11.22 14.64 20.33
C GLY A 147 11.34 13.12 20.29
N ALA A 148 10.72 12.43 21.25
CA ALA A 148 10.73 10.97 21.30
C ALA A 148 9.95 10.33 20.15
N LEU A 149 8.81 10.89 19.76
CA LEU A 149 8.08 10.46 18.56
C LEU A 149 8.86 10.74 17.26
N GLY A 150 9.62 11.84 17.22
CA GLY A 150 10.54 12.12 16.11
C GLY A 150 11.68 11.11 16.06
N LEU A 151 12.27 10.76 17.20
CA LEU A 151 13.31 9.73 17.32
C LEU A 151 12.78 8.36 16.85
N THR A 152 11.56 8.00 17.26
CA THR A 152 10.93 6.75 16.81
C THR A 152 10.84 6.71 15.30
N LYS A 153 10.39 7.78 14.64
CA LYS A 153 10.33 7.84 13.17
C LYS A 153 11.71 7.71 12.51
N ALA A 154 12.74 8.31 13.10
CA ALA A 154 14.10 8.20 12.59
C ALA A 154 14.64 6.77 12.68
N LEU A 155 14.33 6.05 13.77
CA LEU A 155 14.68 4.65 13.97
C LEU A 155 13.86 3.73 13.05
N GLU A 156 12.57 4.01 12.86
CA GLU A 156 11.71 3.32 11.89
C GLU A 156 12.28 3.43 10.47
N GLY A 157 12.72 4.64 10.06
CA GLY A 157 13.34 4.86 8.74
C GLY A 157 14.68 4.16 8.55
N GLN A 158 15.37 3.80 9.66
CA GLN A 158 16.59 2.99 9.65
C GLN A 158 16.30 1.49 9.81
N ALA A 159 15.03 1.08 9.88
CA ALA A 159 14.59 -0.27 10.23
C ALA A 159 15.08 -0.75 11.63
N ASP A 160 15.50 0.17 12.52
CA ASP A 160 15.80 -0.16 13.92
C ASP A 160 14.51 -0.23 14.76
N TRP A 161 13.70 -1.26 14.49
CA TRP A 161 12.42 -1.49 15.16
C TRP A 161 12.60 -1.77 16.66
N VAL A 162 13.70 -2.42 17.06
CA VAL A 162 14.02 -2.71 18.46
C VAL A 162 14.34 -1.41 19.21
N GLY A 163 15.11 -0.52 18.59
CA GLY A 163 15.38 0.81 19.13
C GLY A 163 14.11 1.64 19.27
N ALA A 164 13.24 1.63 18.25
CA ALA A 164 11.96 2.32 18.25
C ALA A 164 11.04 1.81 19.38
N GLU A 165 10.94 0.50 19.58
CA GLU A 165 10.16 -0.11 20.66
C GLU A 165 10.63 0.37 22.04
N ARG A 166 11.95 0.33 22.29
CA ARG A 166 12.53 0.81 23.57
C ARG A 166 12.21 2.27 23.86
N VAL A 167 12.27 3.13 22.86
CA VAL A 167 11.92 4.55 23.02
C VAL A 167 10.45 4.69 23.42
N LEU A 168 9.52 4.04 22.72
CA LEU A 168 8.09 4.10 23.01
C LEU A 168 7.75 3.50 24.38
N GLN A 169 8.37 2.38 24.76
CA GLN A 169 8.19 1.77 26.08
C GLN A 169 8.68 2.69 27.20
N SER A 170 9.82 3.39 27.01
CA SER A 170 10.32 4.34 28.00
C SER A 170 9.35 5.51 28.21
N MET A 171 8.70 5.99 27.14
CA MET A 171 7.69 7.06 27.25
C MET A 171 6.45 6.61 28.02
N LEU A 172 6.07 5.35 27.91
CA LEU A 172 4.89 4.83 28.60
C LEU A 172 5.06 4.76 30.13
N VAL A 173 6.28 4.80 30.66
CA VAL A 173 6.51 4.88 32.11
C VAL A 173 5.81 6.11 32.71
N ASP A 174 5.89 7.26 32.01
CA ASP A 174 5.32 8.52 32.49
C ASP A 174 3.98 8.89 31.82
N GLN A 175 3.65 8.27 30.68
CA GLN A 175 2.52 8.63 29.81
C GLN A 175 1.60 7.43 29.48
N LEU A 176 1.28 6.60 30.46
CA LEU A 176 0.43 5.41 30.32
C LEU A 176 -0.95 5.67 29.69
N SER A 177 -1.45 6.91 29.80
CA SER A 177 -2.75 7.34 29.25
C SER A 177 -2.68 7.93 27.83
N ASN A 178 -1.53 7.92 27.16
CA ASN A 178 -1.39 8.48 25.83
C ASN A 178 -1.72 7.43 24.76
N ALA A 179 -2.91 7.53 24.16
CA ALA A 179 -3.38 6.62 23.13
C ALA A 179 -2.47 6.53 21.89
N ASN A 180 -1.85 7.66 21.50
CA ASN A 180 -0.99 7.72 20.32
C ASN A 180 0.33 6.95 20.53
N ILE A 181 0.90 6.98 21.75
CA ILE A 181 2.11 6.20 22.05
C ILE A 181 1.79 4.70 21.99
N TRP A 182 0.66 4.27 22.55
CA TRP A 182 0.22 2.88 22.46
C TRP A 182 -0.03 2.44 21.01
N PHE A 183 -0.64 3.30 20.19
CA PHE A 183 -0.84 3.01 18.77
C PHE A 183 0.49 2.81 18.03
N ARG A 184 1.45 3.71 18.23
CA ARG A 184 2.78 3.59 17.60
C ARG A 184 3.54 2.36 18.10
N LEU A 185 3.45 2.06 19.38
CA LEU A 185 4.06 0.85 19.94
C LEU A 185 3.50 -0.41 19.25
N GLY A 186 2.17 -0.47 19.08
CA GLY A 186 1.54 -1.57 18.34
C GLY A 186 2.07 -1.71 16.91
N ARG A 187 2.23 -0.61 16.18
CA ARG A 187 2.80 -0.63 14.82
C ARG A 187 4.25 -1.14 14.78
N VAL A 188 5.08 -0.70 15.72
CA VAL A 188 6.47 -1.16 15.82
C VAL A 188 6.51 -2.66 16.17
N GLN A 189 5.65 -3.12 17.06
CA GLN A 189 5.54 -4.53 17.43
C GLN A 189 5.07 -5.41 16.26
N GLN A 190 4.18 -4.91 15.39
CA GLN A 190 3.83 -5.59 14.14
C GLN A 190 5.06 -5.80 13.24
N GLN A 191 5.89 -4.77 13.07
CA GLN A 191 7.12 -4.87 12.26
C GLN A 191 8.14 -5.86 12.86
N LEU A 192 8.12 -6.05 14.18
CA LEU A 192 8.92 -7.06 14.86
C LEU A 192 8.32 -8.49 14.81
N GLY A 193 7.15 -8.65 14.19
CA GLY A 193 6.42 -9.94 14.15
C GLY A 193 5.73 -10.31 15.47
N ASN A 194 5.65 -9.38 16.43
CA ASN A 194 5.07 -9.58 17.76
C ASN A 194 3.56 -9.30 17.74
N SER A 195 2.78 -10.08 17.01
CA SER A 195 1.35 -9.82 16.76
C SER A 195 0.49 -9.78 18.03
N ASP A 196 0.77 -10.63 19.03
CA ASP A 196 0.03 -10.63 20.32
C ASP A 196 0.24 -9.32 21.10
N GLU A 197 1.48 -8.87 21.21
CA GLU A 197 1.83 -7.62 21.88
C GLU A 197 1.29 -6.41 21.12
N ALA A 198 1.37 -6.42 19.80
CA ALA A 198 0.80 -5.40 18.94
C ALA A 198 -0.71 -5.27 19.16
N CYS A 199 -1.43 -6.39 19.20
CA CYS A 199 -2.87 -6.43 19.49
C CYS A 199 -3.20 -5.77 20.83
N LYS A 200 -2.48 -6.13 21.89
CA LYS A 200 -2.64 -5.54 23.23
C LYS A 200 -2.41 -4.03 23.22
N SER A 201 -1.37 -3.58 22.51
CA SER A 201 -1.03 -2.16 22.39
C SER A 201 -2.12 -1.37 21.64
N PHE A 202 -2.65 -1.90 20.53
CA PHE A 202 -3.76 -1.28 19.82
C PHE A 202 -5.06 -1.28 20.64
N GLN A 203 -5.39 -2.36 21.33
CA GLN A 203 -6.54 -2.41 22.24
C GLN A 203 -6.41 -1.38 23.37
N LYS A 204 -5.20 -1.20 23.91
CA LYS A 204 -4.94 -0.16 24.90
C LYS A 204 -5.12 1.25 24.33
N SER A 205 -4.62 1.50 23.13
CA SER A 205 -4.88 2.76 22.42
C SER A 205 -6.38 3.03 22.27
N LEU A 206 -7.16 2.02 21.85
CA LEU A 206 -8.62 2.13 21.70
C LEU A 206 -9.34 2.45 23.02
N THR A 207 -8.95 1.81 24.12
CA THR A 207 -9.57 2.07 25.44
C THR A 207 -9.28 3.49 25.95
N LEU A 208 -8.20 4.11 25.51
CA LEU A 208 -7.80 5.47 25.88
C LEU A 208 -8.45 6.55 25.00
N GLY A 209 -9.13 6.17 23.93
CA GLY A 209 -9.85 7.07 23.02
C GLY A 209 -8.95 7.70 21.96
N PRO A 210 -8.59 6.96 20.90
CA PRO A 210 -7.75 7.46 19.81
C PRO A 210 -8.43 8.63 19.07
N GLU A 211 -7.60 9.48 18.45
CA GLU A 211 -8.05 10.65 17.68
C GLU A 211 -8.55 10.28 16.27
N GLY A 212 -8.31 9.05 15.78
CA GLY A 212 -8.67 8.58 14.45
C GLY A 212 -9.15 7.14 14.42
N ALA A 213 -9.58 6.68 13.25
CA ALA A 213 -10.05 5.32 13.01
C ALA A 213 -8.91 4.30 12.87
N ASP A 214 -7.68 4.73 12.61
CA ASP A 214 -6.53 3.85 12.35
C ASP A 214 -6.33 2.79 13.45
N SER A 215 -6.53 3.16 14.72
CA SER A 215 -6.39 2.22 15.83
C SER A 215 -7.43 1.08 15.76
N PHE A 216 -8.64 1.35 15.26
CA PHE A 216 -9.67 0.33 15.06
C PHE A 216 -9.29 -0.62 13.92
N VAL A 217 -8.76 -0.07 12.83
CA VAL A 217 -8.31 -0.82 11.66
C VAL A 217 -7.14 -1.74 12.03
N GLU A 218 -6.12 -1.21 12.67
CA GLU A 218 -4.92 -1.99 13.01
C GLU A 218 -5.20 -3.04 14.12
N ALA A 219 -6.02 -2.69 15.13
CA ALA A 219 -6.47 -3.67 16.10
C ALA A 219 -7.28 -4.80 15.46
N ALA A 220 -8.18 -4.47 14.53
CA ALA A 220 -8.95 -5.47 13.81
C ALA A 220 -8.06 -6.36 12.93
N ARG A 221 -7.05 -5.78 12.26
CA ARG A 221 -6.07 -6.53 11.47
C ARG A 221 -5.31 -7.55 12.33
N CYS A 222 -4.81 -7.13 13.48
CA CYS A 222 -4.16 -8.03 14.43
C CYS A 222 -5.10 -9.14 14.94
N LEU A 223 -6.37 -8.79 15.24
CA LEU A 223 -7.35 -9.76 15.71
C LEU A 223 -7.70 -10.81 14.63
N VAL A 224 -7.72 -10.41 13.34
CA VAL A 224 -7.88 -11.37 12.24
C VAL A 224 -6.69 -12.33 12.18
N LEU A 225 -5.45 -11.83 12.32
CA LEU A 225 -4.25 -12.68 12.39
C LEU A 225 -4.27 -13.63 13.59
N LEU A 226 -4.83 -13.20 14.72
CA LEU A 226 -5.02 -14.01 15.94
C LEU A 226 -6.32 -14.86 15.91
N GLN A 227 -6.97 -14.96 14.76
CA GLN A 227 -8.21 -15.74 14.55
C GLN A 227 -9.39 -15.28 15.41
N GLN A 228 -9.36 -14.07 15.94
CA GLN A 228 -10.43 -13.47 16.73
C GLN A 228 -11.37 -12.62 15.88
N VAL A 229 -11.87 -13.21 14.78
CA VAL A 229 -12.57 -12.50 13.70
C VAL A 229 -13.84 -11.79 14.15
N GLY A 230 -14.61 -12.40 15.08
CA GLY A 230 -15.80 -11.77 15.66
C GLY A 230 -15.49 -10.49 16.43
N GLN A 231 -14.36 -10.47 17.14
CA GLN A 231 -13.90 -9.26 17.85
C GLN A 231 -13.37 -8.21 16.87
N ALA A 232 -12.67 -8.61 15.80
CA ALA A 232 -12.25 -7.71 14.73
C ALA A 232 -13.44 -6.98 14.09
N GLN A 233 -14.51 -7.74 13.76
CA GLN A 233 -15.74 -7.17 13.23
C GLN A 233 -16.39 -6.17 14.20
N ALA A 234 -16.42 -6.48 15.51
CA ALA A 234 -16.98 -5.59 16.53
C ALA A 234 -16.19 -4.28 16.64
N TRP A 235 -14.85 -4.34 16.57
CA TRP A 235 -13.99 -3.16 16.60
C TRP A 235 -14.16 -2.27 15.35
N LEU A 236 -14.19 -2.85 14.15
CA LEU A 236 -14.45 -2.11 12.92
C LEU A 236 -15.82 -1.43 12.95
N LYS A 237 -16.85 -2.13 13.42
CA LYS A 237 -18.18 -1.54 13.61
C LYS A 237 -18.17 -0.37 14.59
N ALA A 238 -17.45 -0.49 15.70
CA ALA A 238 -17.29 0.60 16.67
C ALA A 238 -16.53 1.79 16.07
N GLY A 239 -15.51 1.53 15.26
CA GLY A 239 -14.78 2.55 14.49
C GLY A 239 -15.70 3.33 13.57
N LEU A 240 -16.53 2.65 12.79
CA LEU A 240 -17.50 3.27 11.87
C LEU A 240 -18.61 4.04 12.57
N LEU A 241 -19.02 3.62 13.76
CA LEU A 241 -19.97 4.41 14.57
C LEU A 241 -19.38 5.74 15.03
N LYS A 242 -18.07 5.77 15.29
CA LYS A 242 -17.36 6.99 15.70
C LYS A 242 -16.86 7.83 14.52
N TYR A 243 -16.43 7.16 13.46
CA TYR A 243 -15.84 7.76 12.25
C TYR A 243 -16.54 7.20 11.00
N PRO A 244 -17.80 7.61 10.72
CA PRO A 244 -18.62 6.98 9.68
C PRO A 244 -18.11 7.19 8.25
N LEU A 245 -17.24 8.18 8.03
CA LEU A 245 -16.65 8.51 6.72
C LEU A 245 -15.21 7.98 6.57
N ASP A 246 -14.70 7.19 7.51
CA ASP A 246 -13.36 6.64 7.40
C ASP A 246 -13.34 5.49 6.38
N ARG A 247 -12.69 5.76 5.25
CA ARG A 247 -12.63 4.85 4.11
C ARG A 247 -11.92 3.52 4.42
N PRO A 248 -10.71 3.50 5.02
CA PRO A 248 -10.02 2.26 5.37
C PRO A 248 -10.84 1.35 6.28
N CYS A 249 -11.50 1.92 7.29
CA CYS A 249 -12.34 1.18 8.22
C CYS A 249 -13.58 0.60 7.53
N ALA A 250 -14.26 1.39 6.67
CA ALA A 250 -15.43 0.96 5.91
C ALA A 250 -15.08 -0.17 4.94
N ARG A 251 -13.98 -0.01 4.19
CA ARG A 251 -13.52 -1.01 3.22
C ARG A 251 -13.13 -2.32 3.89
N PHE A 252 -12.39 -2.27 5.00
CA PHE A 252 -12.02 -3.47 5.74
C PHE A 252 -13.24 -4.15 6.36
N TYR A 253 -14.18 -3.38 6.92
CA TYR A 253 -15.42 -3.93 7.49
C TYR A 253 -16.28 -4.64 6.43
N ALA A 254 -16.42 -4.06 5.24
CA ALA A 254 -17.17 -4.68 4.14
C ALA A 254 -16.51 -5.98 3.66
N ASN A 255 -15.19 -5.96 3.41
CA ASN A 255 -14.45 -7.14 2.99
C ASN A 255 -14.57 -8.27 4.03
N LEU A 256 -14.31 -7.97 5.30
CA LEU A 256 -14.40 -8.95 6.39
C LEU A 256 -15.80 -9.55 6.49
N ARG A 257 -16.84 -8.74 6.36
CA ARG A 257 -18.22 -9.25 6.37
C ARG A 257 -18.53 -10.12 5.17
N TYR A 258 -18.05 -9.75 3.98
CA TYR A 258 -18.21 -10.57 2.78
C TYR A 258 -17.56 -11.95 2.96
N GLU A 259 -16.30 -11.97 3.41
CA GLU A 259 -15.53 -13.20 3.64
C GLU A 259 -16.19 -14.11 4.71
N LEU A 260 -16.90 -13.51 5.68
CA LEU A 260 -17.69 -14.22 6.68
C LEU A 260 -19.09 -14.66 6.19
N GLY A 261 -19.38 -14.55 4.91
CA GLY A 261 -20.65 -15.02 4.34
C GLY A 261 -21.85 -14.08 4.52
N HIS A 262 -21.66 -12.85 5.03
CA HIS A 262 -22.79 -11.94 5.23
C HIS A 262 -23.27 -11.34 3.91
N ASP A 263 -24.53 -11.53 3.55
CA ASP A 263 -25.13 -10.98 2.32
C ASP A 263 -25.24 -9.43 2.37
N GLU A 264 -25.51 -8.87 3.55
CA GLU A 264 -25.62 -7.42 3.78
C GLU A 264 -24.26 -6.78 4.12
N PHE A 265 -23.17 -7.21 3.46
CA PHE A 265 -21.82 -6.71 3.74
C PHE A 265 -21.63 -5.23 3.37
N LEU A 266 -22.41 -4.70 2.40
CA LEU A 266 -22.42 -3.30 1.98
C LEU A 266 -23.42 -2.40 2.75
N ALA A 267 -24.04 -2.89 3.83
CA ALA A 267 -25.04 -2.12 4.56
C ALA A 267 -24.55 -0.74 5.03
N HIS A 268 -23.26 -0.62 5.37
CA HIS A 268 -22.66 0.66 5.75
C HIS A 268 -22.63 1.67 4.60
N TYR A 269 -22.36 1.22 3.38
CA TYR A 269 -22.33 2.05 2.17
C TYR A 269 -23.72 2.47 1.70
N ARG A 270 -24.77 1.72 2.04
CA ARG A 270 -26.17 2.04 1.62
C ARG A 270 -26.81 3.20 2.37
N THR A 271 -26.18 3.72 3.43
CA THR A 271 -26.67 4.91 4.13
C THR A 271 -26.38 6.16 3.30
N ALA A 272 -27.38 6.58 2.52
CA ALA A 272 -27.25 7.52 1.41
C ALA A 272 -26.60 8.88 1.75
N GLU A 273 -26.78 9.41 2.95
CA GLU A 273 -26.21 10.71 3.33
C GLU A 273 -24.69 10.69 3.45
N SER A 274 -24.10 9.57 3.90
CA SER A 274 -22.65 9.44 4.06
C SER A 274 -21.90 9.32 2.73
N LEU A 275 -22.49 8.67 1.72
CA LEU A 275 -21.86 8.48 0.41
C LEU A 275 -21.62 9.78 -0.34
N MET A 276 -22.62 10.68 -0.32
CA MET A 276 -22.53 11.97 -1.02
C MET A 276 -21.57 12.96 -0.35
N LEU A 277 -21.17 12.68 0.90
CA LEU A 277 -20.21 13.48 1.65
C LEU A 277 -18.76 12.98 1.53
N SER A 278 -18.56 11.77 0.96
CA SER A 278 -17.23 11.16 0.85
C SER A 278 -17.01 10.52 -0.52
N PRO A 279 -16.30 11.21 -1.43
CA PRO A 279 -15.99 10.66 -2.75
C PRO A 279 -15.29 9.29 -2.69
N GLY A 280 -14.40 9.09 -1.71
CA GLY A 280 -13.70 7.81 -1.53
C GLY A 280 -14.64 6.65 -1.18
N LEU A 281 -15.64 6.87 -0.31
CA LEU A 281 -16.64 5.84 0.00
C LEU A 281 -17.55 5.55 -1.21
N LEU A 282 -17.89 6.59 -1.96
CA LEU A 282 -18.69 6.43 -3.17
C LEU A 282 -17.96 5.62 -4.23
N GLY A 283 -16.68 5.91 -4.45
CA GLY A 283 -15.82 5.14 -5.36
C GLY A 283 -15.71 3.67 -4.97
N ASP A 284 -15.44 3.39 -3.68
CA ASP A 284 -15.40 2.01 -3.16
C ASP A 284 -16.75 1.30 -3.30
N TYR A 285 -17.86 2.01 -3.09
CA TYR A 285 -19.19 1.39 -3.23
C TYR A 285 -19.48 0.99 -4.68
N LEU A 286 -19.16 1.86 -5.65
CA LEU A 286 -19.27 1.54 -7.08
C LEU A 286 -18.38 0.35 -7.47
N GLU A 287 -17.15 0.30 -6.97
CA GLU A 287 -16.24 -0.83 -7.18
C GLU A 287 -16.84 -2.13 -6.63
N PHE A 288 -17.33 -2.13 -5.40
CA PHE A 288 -17.92 -3.33 -4.79
C PHE A 288 -19.17 -3.82 -5.53
N LEU A 289 -20.06 -2.91 -5.95
CA LEU A 289 -21.23 -3.27 -6.75
C LEU A 289 -20.81 -3.88 -8.09
N ALA A 290 -19.82 -3.30 -8.77
CA ALA A 290 -19.28 -3.80 -10.02
C ALA A 290 -18.69 -5.22 -9.86
N VAL A 291 -17.77 -5.41 -8.91
CA VAL A 291 -17.10 -6.71 -8.69
C VAL A 291 -18.07 -7.80 -8.28
N THR A 292 -19.15 -7.47 -7.56
CA THR A 292 -20.21 -8.45 -7.21
C THR A 292 -21.26 -8.64 -8.28
N GLY A 293 -21.17 -7.92 -9.40
CA GLY A 293 -22.11 -8.02 -10.52
C GLY A 293 -23.44 -7.30 -10.31
N ASP A 294 -23.58 -6.49 -9.27
CA ASP A 294 -24.79 -5.66 -9.03
C ASP A 294 -24.76 -4.38 -9.88
N MET A 295 -24.80 -4.57 -11.21
CA MET A 295 -24.79 -3.46 -12.17
C MET A 295 -26.00 -2.55 -12.00
N GLN A 296 -27.17 -3.11 -11.67
CA GLN A 296 -28.38 -2.33 -11.42
C GLN A 296 -28.24 -1.43 -10.18
N GLY A 297 -27.62 -1.93 -9.13
CA GLY A 297 -27.29 -1.14 -7.94
C GLY A 297 -26.35 0.01 -8.27
N ALA A 298 -25.33 -0.22 -9.08
CA ALA A 298 -24.40 0.81 -9.53
C ALA A 298 -25.10 1.90 -10.37
N ASP A 299 -25.95 1.53 -11.32
CA ASP A 299 -26.78 2.46 -12.12
C ASP A 299 -27.67 3.34 -11.23
N GLN A 300 -28.31 2.73 -10.23
CA GLN A 300 -29.14 3.47 -9.29
C GLN A 300 -28.36 4.48 -8.45
N VAL A 301 -27.12 4.16 -8.08
CA VAL A 301 -26.23 5.07 -7.36
C VAL A 301 -25.82 6.21 -8.27
N LEU A 302 -25.33 5.91 -9.47
CA LEU A 302 -24.88 6.92 -10.44
C LEU A 302 -26.00 7.89 -10.83
N SER A 303 -27.23 7.39 -11.03
CA SER A 303 -28.38 8.22 -11.41
C SER A 303 -28.81 9.24 -10.33
N LYS A 304 -28.41 9.03 -9.08
CA LYS A 304 -28.74 9.96 -7.96
C LYS A 304 -27.72 11.08 -7.79
N ILE A 305 -26.54 10.98 -8.41
CA ILE A 305 -25.49 11.99 -8.27
C ILE A 305 -25.81 13.15 -9.22
N GLN A 306 -26.12 14.31 -8.66
CA GLN A 306 -26.38 15.54 -9.41
C GLN A 306 -25.20 16.51 -9.38
N ASP A 307 -24.27 16.32 -8.46
CA ASP A 307 -23.08 17.16 -8.30
C ASP A 307 -21.98 16.73 -9.27
N GLN A 308 -21.69 17.58 -10.27
CA GLN A 308 -20.66 17.33 -11.26
C GLN A 308 -19.26 17.26 -10.62
N ALA A 309 -18.98 18.09 -9.62
CA ALA A 309 -17.69 18.07 -8.93
C ALA A 309 -17.44 16.74 -8.21
N LEU A 310 -18.50 16.12 -7.69
CA LEU A 310 -18.44 14.78 -7.10
C LEU A 310 -18.20 13.72 -8.19
N MET A 311 -18.90 13.82 -9.33
CA MET A 311 -18.72 12.91 -10.47
C MET A 311 -17.31 12.94 -11.06
N ASP A 312 -16.66 14.10 -11.02
CA ASP A 312 -15.31 14.32 -11.56
C ASP A 312 -14.21 14.07 -10.51
N HIS A 313 -14.58 13.69 -9.28
CA HIS A 313 -13.59 13.38 -8.25
C HIS A 313 -12.82 12.09 -8.60
N PRO A 314 -11.48 12.04 -8.47
CA PRO A 314 -10.66 10.89 -8.86
C PRO A 314 -11.14 9.54 -8.31
N ASP A 315 -11.52 9.46 -7.04
CA ASP A 315 -12.03 8.21 -6.44
C ASP A 315 -13.33 7.73 -7.09
N VAL A 316 -14.24 8.65 -7.43
CA VAL A 316 -15.50 8.32 -8.09
C VAL A 316 -15.25 7.92 -9.55
N LEU A 317 -14.34 8.60 -10.23
CA LEU A 317 -13.92 8.24 -11.58
C LEU A 317 -13.34 6.83 -11.64
N ILE A 318 -12.48 6.45 -10.67
CA ILE A 318 -11.96 5.08 -10.57
C ILE A 318 -13.10 4.08 -10.35
N GLY A 319 -14.05 4.38 -9.47
CA GLY A 319 -15.25 3.53 -9.26
C GLY A 319 -16.08 3.37 -10.53
N ARG A 320 -16.28 4.45 -11.31
CA ARG A 320 -16.97 4.43 -12.61
C ARG A 320 -16.22 3.63 -13.67
N LEU A 321 -14.89 3.78 -13.74
CA LEU A 321 -14.06 3.01 -14.65
C LEU A 321 -14.10 1.51 -14.33
N ASN A 322 -14.08 1.12 -13.05
CA ASN A 322 -14.30 -0.27 -12.64
C ASN A 322 -15.69 -0.77 -13.06
N TYR A 323 -16.73 0.04 -12.86
CA TYR A 323 -18.08 -0.30 -13.31
C TYR A 323 -18.13 -0.52 -14.83
N LEU A 324 -17.59 0.39 -15.64
CA LEU A 324 -17.56 0.27 -17.10
C LEU A 324 -16.76 -0.96 -17.56
N LYS A 325 -15.65 -1.29 -16.89
CA LYS A 325 -14.84 -2.48 -17.13
C LYS A 325 -15.67 -3.76 -16.93
N GLU A 326 -16.36 -3.89 -15.82
CA GLU A 326 -17.18 -5.06 -15.51
C GLU A 326 -18.44 -5.14 -16.39
N ALA A 327 -19.02 -3.98 -16.77
CA ALA A 327 -20.09 -3.87 -17.76
C ALA A 327 -19.61 -4.18 -19.19
N ARG A 328 -18.31 -4.30 -19.44
CA ARG A 328 -17.67 -4.42 -20.75
C ARG A 328 -17.96 -3.26 -21.70
N ASP A 329 -18.27 -2.10 -21.16
CA ASP A 329 -18.40 -0.85 -21.94
C ASP A 329 -17.02 -0.21 -22.13
N PHE A 330 -16.19 -0.83 -22.96
CA PHE A 330 -14.83 -0.34 -23.22
C PHE A 330 -14.81 0.95 -24.02
N GLN A 331 -15.85 1.25 -24.80
CA GLN A 331 -15.97 2.52 -25.49
C GLN A 331 -16.21 3.65 -24.49
N GLY A 332 -17.17 3.51 -23.58
CA GLY A 332 -17.43 4.49 -22.52
C GLY A 332 -16.25 4.64 -21.58
N MET A 333 -15.52 3.54 -21.30
CA MET A 333 -14.30 3.57 -20.50
C MET A 333 -13.18 4.36 -21.18
N LEU A 334 -13.00 4.21 -22.51
CA LEU A 334 -12.02 4.96 -23.29
C LEU A 334 -12.37 6.45 -23.31
N GLU A 335 -13.62 6.80 -23.60
CA GLU A 335 -14.10 8.19 -23.60
C GLU A 335 -13.84 8.87 -22.25
N LEU A 336 -14.24 8.21 -21.15
CA LEU A 336 -14.02 8.73 -19.80
C LEU A 336 -12.54 8.88 -19.47
N SER A 337 -11.70 7.90 -19.80
CA SER A 337 -10.28 7.91 -19.45
C SER A 337 -9.43 8.88 -20.28
N VAL A 338 -9.82 9.16 -21.53
CA VAL A 338 -9.12 10.14 -22.40
C VAL A 338 -9.38 11.58 -21.96
N GLU A 339 -10.58 11.89 -21.44
CA GLU A 339 -10.89 13.21 -20.90
C GLU A 339 -10.09 13.55 -19.64
N LEU A 340 -9.53 12.50 -18.97
CA LEU A 340 -8.71 12.65 -17.79
C LEU A 340 -7.25 12.83 -18.20
N GLU A 341 -6.74 14.06 -18.23
CA GLU A 341 -5.32 14.38 -18.47
C GLU A 341 -4.42 13.97 -17.28
N GLN A 342 -4.63 12.77 -16.72
CA GLN A 342 -3.94 12.28 -15.53
C GLN A 342 -3.11 11.04 -15.86
N GLU A 343 -1.92 10.95 -15.29
CA GLU A 343 -1.00 9.83 -15.54
C GLU A 343 -1.62 8.46 -15.22
N TRP A 344 -2.38 8.37 -14.13
CA TRP A 344 -3.07 7.14 -13.74
C TRP A 344 -4.19 6.70 -14.71
N SER A 345 -4.71 7.60 -15.55
CA SER A 345 -5.75 7.24 -16.54
C SER A 345 -5.23 6.39 -17.70
N ARG A 346 -3.91 6.40 -17.93
CA ARG A 346 -3.24 5.64 -19.01
C ARG A 346 -3.50 4.13 -18.91
N GLU A 347 -3.52 3.59 -17.71
CA GLU A 347 -3.85 2.17 -17.47
C GLU A 347 -5.24 1.82 -18.02
N TRP A 348 -6.23 2.66 -17.74
CA TRP A 348 -7.61 2.45 -18.18
C TRP A 348 -7.77 2.60 -19.70
N GLN A 349 -7.04 3.54 -20.33
CA GLN A 349 -6.99 3.68 -21.78
C GLN A 349 -6.43 2.41 -22.45
N ILE A 350 -5.35 1.87 -21.89
CA ILE A 350 -4.75 0.63 -22.40
C ILE A 350 -5.74 -0.54 -22.29
N ILE A 351 -6.38 -0.71 -21.13
CA ILE A 351 -7.37 -1.77 -20.92
C ILE A 351 -8.56 -1.59 -21.87
N ALA A 352 -9.03 -0.37 -22.09
CA ALA A 352 -10.11 -0.07 -23.00
C ALA A 352 -9.74 -0.41 -24.46
N HIS A 353 -8.57 0.00 -24.93
CA HIS A 353 -8.10 -0.36 -26.27
C HIS A 353 -7.99 -1.88 -26.45
N LEU A 354 -7.46 -2.59 -25.45
CA LEU A 354 -7.40 -4.06 -25.49
C LEU A 354 -8.80 -4.68 -25.54
N GLY A 355 -9.74 -4.19 -24.75
CA GLY A 355 -11.14 -4.64 -24.76
C GLY A 355 -11.86 -4.38 -26.08
N LEU A 356 -11.45 -3.35 -26.84
CA LEU A 356 -11.93 -3.01 -28.18
C LEU A 356 -11.19 -3.76 -29.31
N GLY A 357 -10.17 -4.57 -29.02
CA GLY A 357 -9.32 -5.22 -30.02
C GLY A 357 -8.44 -4.26 -30.81
N GLN A 358 -7.96 -3.21 -30.14
CA GLN A 358 -7.15 -2.14 -30.72
C GLN A 358 -5.71 -2.21 -30.17
N GLU A 359 -5.07 -3.38 -30.29
CA GLU A 359 -3.72 -3.65 -29.75
C GLU A 359 -2.68 -2.65 -30.27
N HIS A 360 -2.80 -2.23 -31.52
CA HIS A 360 -1.92 -1.27 -32.16
C HIS A 360 -1.99 0.15 -31.54
N GLN A 361 -3.07 0.48 -30.85
CA GLN A 361 -3.22 1.71 -30.07
C GLN A 361 -2.75 1.54 -28.63
N ALA A 362 -2.93 0.34 -28.05
CA ALA A 362 -2.45 0.01 -26.72
C ALA A 362 -0.91 -0.03 -26.63
N GLU A 363 -0.22 -0.59 -27.62
CA GLU A 363 1.24 -0.79 -27.60
C GLU A 363 2.03 0.50 -27.35
N PRO A 364 1.81 1.63 -28.06
CA PRO A 364 2.54 2.87 -27.82
C PRO A 364 2.36 3.42 -26.39
N LEU A 365 1.15 3.31 -25.83
CA LEU A 365 0.86 3.73 -24.46
C LEU A 365 1.60 2.88 -23.43
N ILE A 366 1.65 1.57 -23.64
CA ILE A 366 2.38 0.63 -22.79
C ILE A 366 3.88 0.90 -22.85
N VAL A 367 4.43 1.08 -24.06
CA VAL A 367 5.86 1.36 -24.26
C VAL A 367 6.24 2.67 -23.59
N SER A 368 5.45 3.73 -23.74
CA SER A 368 5.67 5.00 -23.05
C SER A 368 5.67 4.84 -21.52
N ALA A 369 4.70 4.11 -20.97
CA ALA A 369 4.65 3.83 -19.52
C ALA A 369 5.86 3.03 -19.03
N LEU A 370 6.36 2.08 -19.82
CA LEU A 370 7.56 1.30 -19.49
C LEU A 370 8.88 2.08 -19.66
N VAL A 371 8.89 3.17 -20.41
CA VAL A 371 10.04 4.10 -20.43
C VAL A 371 10.13 4.85 -19.10
N GLU A 372 8.98 5.27 -18.55
CA GLU A 372 8.90 5.99 -17.29
C GLU A 372 9.12 5.05 -16.08
N SER A 373 8.56 3.83 -16.15
CA SER A 373 8.62 2.82 -15.08
C SER A 373 8.95 1.44 -15.66
N PRO A 374 10.25 1.16 -15.94
CA PRO A 374 10.69 -0.07 -16.63
C PRO A 374 10.32 -1.36 -15.88
N ASP A 375 10.23 -1.30 -14.56
CA ASP A 375 9.99 -2.47 -13.68
C ASP A 375 8.51 -2.67 -13.33
N ASN A 376 7.61 -1.87 -13.91
CA ASN A 376 6.18 -2.02 -13.67
C ASN A 376 5.67 -3.34 -14.27
N GLN A 377 5.39 -4.30 -13.39
CA GLN A 377 4.98 -5.66 -13.76
C GLN A 377 3.65 -5.67 -14.54
N PHE A 378 2.73 -4.75 -14.22
CA PHE A 378 1.45 -4.69 -14.90
C PHE A 378 1.59 -4.28 -16.37
N PHE A 379 2.35 -3.22 -16.66
CA PHE A 379 2.60 -2.82 -18.04
C PHE A 379 3.42 -3.84 -18.82
N GLN A 380 4.34 -4.56 -18.16
CA GLN A 380 5.03 -5.69 -18.80
C GLN A 380 4.06 -6.82 -19.16
N ALA A 381 3.13 -7.16 -18.26
CA ALA A 381 2.11 -8.16 -18.53
C ALA A 381 1.18 -7.77 -19.69
N LEU A 382 0.78 -6.50 -19.77
CA LEU A 382 -0.02 -5.96 -20.87
C LEU A 382 0.75 -5.97 -22.20
N LEU A 383 2.05 -5.64 -22.17
CA LEU A 383 2.91 -5.76 -23.37
C LEU A 383 2.96 -7.21 -23.87
N GLY A 384 3.07 -8.17 -22.95
CA GLY A 384 3.03 -9.59 -23.29
C GLY A 384 1.75 -9.98 -24.04
N ILE A 385 0.58 -9.44 -23.65
CA ILE A 385 -0.68 -9.68 -24.37
C ILE A 385 -0.62 -9.11 -25.78
N VAL A 386 -0.24 -7.83 -25.89
CA VAL A 386 -0.16 -7.16 -27.20
C VAL A 386 0.77 -7.90 -28.14
N LEU A 387 1.98 -8.23 -27.70
CA LEU A 387 2.96 -8.95 -28.52
C LEU A 387 2.49 -10.36 -28.91
N ARG A 388 1.78 -11.03 -28.01
CA ARG A 388 1.23 -12.36 -28.33
C ARG A 388 0.27 -12.32 -29.53
N ILE A 389 -0.48 -11.22 -29.67
CA ILE A 389 -1.46 -11.03 -30.74
C ILE A 389 -0.79 -10.45 -31.99
N SER A 390 0.03 -9.40 -31.84
CA SER A 390 0.55 -8.61 -32.95
C SER A 390 1.94 -9.05 -33.44
N ASP A 391 2.79 -9.60 -32.54
CA ASP A 391 4.17 -10.01 -32.87
C ASP A 391 4.57 -11.28 -32.07
N PRO A 392 4.12 -12.47 -32.50
CA PRO A 392 4.42 -13.72 -31.82
C PRO A 392 5.93 -14.01 -31.68
N VAL A 393 6.77 -13.48 -32.54
CA VAL A 393 8.22 -13.70 -32.48
C VAL A 393 8.81 -12.96 -31.26
N ARG A 394 8.48 -11.68 -31.09
CA ARG A 394 8.89 -10.91 -29.92
C ARG A 394 8.28 -11.48 -28.64
N TYR A 395 7.05 -11.98 -28.68
CA TYR A 395 6.44 -12.67 -27.55
C TYR A 395 7.25 -13.90 -27.13
N GLN A 396 7.59 -14.78 -28.06
CA GLN A 396 8.41 -15.97 -27.78
C GLN A 396 9.77 -15.64 -27.18
N GLN A 397 10.38 -14.56 -27.62
CA GLN A 397 11.70 -14.12 -27.14
C GLN A 397 11.68 -13.55 -25.71
N ASN A 398 10.56 -12.96 -25.27
CA ASN A 398 10.54 -12.15 -24.04
C ASN A 398 9.51 -12.60 -23.00
N PHE A 399 8.49 -13.35 -23.39
CA PHE A 399 7.35 -13.66 -22.54
C PHE A 399 6.94 -15.15 -22.60
N ASN A 400 7.78 -16.01 -23.19
CA ASN A 400 7.45 -17.43 -23.33
C ASN A 400 7.49 -18.15 -21.95
N PRO A 401 6.33 -18.56 -21.40
CA PRO A 401 6.31 -19.22 -20.09
C PRO A 401 7.07 -20.55 -20.07
N VAL A 402 7.18 -21.26 -21.19
CA VAL A 402 7.93 -22.53 -21.29
C VAL A 402 9.40 -22.36 -20.90
N GLU A 403 9.98 -21.22 -21.21
CA GLU A 403 11.38 -20.92 -20.89
C GLU A 403 11.57 -20.17 -19.56
N LEU A 404 10.51 -19.49 -19.08
CA LEU A 404 10.58 -18.62 -17.92
C LEU A 404 10.11 -19.28 -16.62
N VAL A 405 9.28 -20.31 -16.70
CA VAL A 405 8.78 -21.06 -15.54
C VAL A 405 9.82 -22.12 -15.13
N ARG A 406 10.10 -22.21 -13.85
CA ARG A 406 10.99 -23.19 -13.23
C ARG A 406 10.22 -24.08 -12.28
N GLU A 407 10.48 -25.38 -12.32
CA GLU A 407 9.89 -26.38 -11.45
C GLU A 407 11.00 -27.05 -10.63
N ILE A 408 10.90 -27.02 -9.31
CA ILE A 408 11.87 -27.61 -8.37
C ILE A 408 11.12 -28.69 -7.57
N ASP A 409 11.63 -29.91 -7.58
CA ASP A 409 11.15 -31.00 -6.73
C ASP A 409 11.95 -31.06 -5.42
N LEU A 410 11.35 -30.57 -4.34
CA LEU A 410 11.97 -30.58 -3.01
C LEU A 410 12.02 -31.98 -2.38
N SER A 411 11.24 -32.95 -2.88
CA SER A 411 11.24 -34.32 -2.37
C SER A 411 12.59 -35.05 -2.61
N GLY A 412 13.25 -34.70 -3.74
CA GLY A 412 14.56 -35.20 -4.10
C GLY A 412 15.72 -34.68 -3.22
N HIS A 413 15.55 -33.50 -2.63
CA HIS A 413 16.64 -32.84 -1.88
C HIS A 413 16.79 -33.32 -0.44
N ARG A 414 15.76 -33.85 0.24
CA ARG A 414 15.81 -34.17 1.68
C ARG A 414 15.17 -35.50 2.10
N GLY A 415 14.80 -36.35 1.19
CA GLY A 415 14.09 -37.59 1.49
C GLY A 415 12.58 -37.38 1.72
N THR A 416 11.79 -38.18 1.03
CA THR A 416 10.33 -38.06 0.94
C THR A 416 9.61 -38.06 2.30
N GLY A 417 10.12 -38.78 3.30
CA GLY A 417 9.47 -38.94 4.60
C GLY A 417 9.58 -37.73 5.52
N GLU A 418 10.67 -36.96 5.46
CA GLU A 418 10.83 -35.75 6.29
C GLU A 418 9.99 -34.58 5.76
N LEU A 419 10.05 -34.36 4.46
CA LEU A 419 9.25 -33.32 3.79
C LEU A 419 7.74 -33.58 3.95
N PHE A 420 7.31 -34.84 3.83
CA PHE A 420 5.91 -35.22 4.04
C PHE A 420 5.43 -34.86 5.45
N ARG A 421 6.22 -35.21 6.49
CA ARG A 421 5.86 -34.85 7.88
C ARG A 421 5.78 -33.34 8.09
N LEU A 422 6.69 -32.59 7.47
CA LEU A 422 6.69 -31.12 7.54
C LEU A 422 5.45 -30.55 6.88
N ASN A 423 5.09 -31.03 5.70
CA ASN A 423 3.89 -30.61 4.98
C ASN A 423 2.62 -30.88 5.81
N VAL A 424 2.49 -32.05 6.41
CA VAL A 424 1.33 -32.39 7.28
C VAL A 424 1.20 -31.41 8.45
N LEU A 425 2.32 -31.09 9.13
CA LEU A 425 2.30 -30.14 10.25
C LEU A 425 1.90 -28.73 9.78
N VAL A 426 2.43 -28.27 8.65
CA VAL A 426 2.12 -26.96 8.09
C VAL A 426 0.66 -26.93 7.62
N SER A 427 0.18 -27.95 6.92
CA SER A 427 -1.21 -28.03 6.44
C SER A 427 -2.21 -28.00 7.58
N SER A 428 -1.95 -28.73 8.67
CA SER A 428 -2.78 -28.67 9.88
C SER A 428 -2.87 -27.25 10.44
N PHE A 429 -1.74 -26.56 10.55
CA PHE A 429 -1.70 -25.17 10.99
C PHE A 429 -2.47 -24.23 10.03
N LEU A 430 -2.30 -24.41 8.72
CA LEU A 430 -3.01 -23.61 7.72
C LEU A 430 -4.53 -23.81 7.78
N SER A 431 -5.00 -25.04 8.02
CA SER A 431 -6.43 -25.31 8.14
C SER A 431 -7.09 -24.49 9.26
N ASP A 432 -6.36 -24.23 10.36
CA ASP A 432 -6.82 -23.39 11.45
C ASP A 432 -6.91 -21.90 11.06
N LEU A 433 -6.07 -21.44 10.11
CA LEU A 433 -6.09 -20.06 9.62
C LEU A 433 -7.26 -19.76 8.67
N HIS A 434 -7.78 -20.77 7.98
CA HIS A 434 -8.82 -20.64 6.96
C HIS A 434 -10.24 -20.70 7.54
N GLN A 435 -10.62 -19.68 8.32
CA GLN A 435 -11.93 -19.58 9.01
C GLN A 435 -13.01 -18.86 8.18
N PHE A 436 -12.70 -18.43 6.97
CA PHE A 436 -13.61 -17.67 6.14
C PHE A 436 -14.51 -18.60 5.31
N GLU A 437 -15.74 -18.13 5.03
CA GLU A 437 -16.71 -18.85 4.22
C GLU A 437 -16.60 -18.56 2.73
N ARG A 438 -16.13 -17.34 2.38
CA ARG A 438 -15.96 -16.87 1.01
C ARG A 438 -14.52 -16.47 0.76
N ASN A 439 -14.13 -16.51 -0.52
CA ASN A 439 -12.85 -15.95 -0.96
C ASN A 439 -12.84 -14.42 -0.81
N PRO A 440 -11.67 -13.78 -0.68
CA PRO A 440 -11.56 -12.33 -0.65
C PRO A 440 -12.15 -11.69 -1.92
N LEU A 441 -12.93 -10.62 -1.76
CA LEU A 441 -13.76 -10.03 -2.82
C LEU A 441 -12.98 -9.56 -4.06
N THR A 442 -11.77 -9.03 -3.84
CA THR A 442 -10.93 -8.44 -4.91
C THR A 442 -9.71 -9.30 -5.26
N GLN A 443 -9.72 -10.57 -4.88
CA GLN A 443 -8.64 -11.52 -5.13
C GLN A 443 -9.01 -12.49 -6.26
N SER A 444 -7.99 -13.14 -6.83
CA SER A 444 -8.14 -14.09 -7.93
C SER A 444 -8.76 -15.45 -7.54
N VAL A 445 -8.87 -15.75 -6.25
CA VAL A 445 -9.41 -17.02 -5.73
C VAL A 445 -10.90 -17.12 -5.99
N SER A 446 -11.36 -18.26 -6.45
CA SER A 446 -12.77 -18.63 -6.61
C SER A 446 -12.99 -20.04 -6.08
N GLY A 447 -14.02 -20.27 -5.26
CA GLY A 447 -14.30 -21.58 -4.67
C GLY A 447 -13.23 -22.07 -3.67
N GLY A 448 -12.64 -21.13 -2.94
CA GLY A 448 -11.60 -21.42 -1.96
C GLY A 448 -11.46 -20.29 -0.94
N THR A 449 -10.44 -20.39 -0.11
CA THR A 449 -10.11 -19.38 0.90
C THR A 449 -8.62 -19.06 0.85
N GLN A 450 -8.26 -17.87 1.31
CA GLN A 450 -6.88 -17.41 1.43
C GLN A 450 -6.59 -17.02 2.89
N SER A 451 -5.37 -17.31 3.38
CA SER A 451 -4.96 -16.89 4.71
C SER A 451 -4.87 -15.36 4.82
N PRO A 452 -5.24 -14.78 5.96
CA PRO A 452 -5.11 -13.34 6.17
C PRO A 452 -3.65 -12.94 6.44
N GLY A 453 -3.28 -11.72 6.02
CA GLY A 453 -1.97 -11.13 6.29
C GLY A 453 -0.80 -11.80 5.57
N ASN A 454 0.41 -11.58 6.09
CA ASN A 454 1.60 -12.26 5.57
C ASN A 454 1.80 -13.57 6.35
N LEU A 455 1.72 -14.69 5.64
CA LEU A 455 1.79 -16.02 6.24
C LEU A 455 3.08 -16.26 7.05
N PHE A 456 4.20 -15.75 6.57
CA PHE A 456 5.49 -15.97 7.22
C PHE A 456 5.77 -15.08 8.44
N ASP A 457 4.82 -14.22 8.82
CA ASP A 457 4.85 -13.48 10.09
C ASP A 457 4.33 -14.31 11.27
N HIS A 458 3.75 -15.48 11.00
CA HIS A 458 3.32 -16.40 12.06
C HIS A 458 4.49 -17.15 12.68
N SER A 459 4.58 -17.13 14.02
CA SER A 459 5.59 -17.84 14.81
C SER A 459 5.23 -19.31 14.97
N TYR A 460 5.31 -20.11 13.90
CA TYR A 460 5.08 -21.55 13.92
C TYR A 460 6.33 -22.31 13.45
N PRO A 461 6.98 -23.15 14.29
CA PRO A 461 8.27 -23.74 13.99
C PRO A 461 8.33 -24.54 12.67
N ALA A 462 7.28 -25.28 12.34
CA ALA A 462 7.22 -26.04 11.09
C ALA A 462 7.14 -25.09 9.87
N LEU A 463 6.38 -24.01 9.96
CA LEU A 463 6.29 -23.01 8.90
C LEU A 463 7.63 -22.29 8.69
N THR A 464 8.30 -21.89 9.78
CA THR A 464 9.66 -21.31 9.72
C THR A 464 10.66 -22.24 9.05
N ARG A 465 10.60 -23.54 9.39
CA ARG A 465 11.47 -24.55 8.76
C ARG A 465 11.17 -24.68 7.26
N LEU A 466 9.90 -24.73 6.88
CA LEU A 466 9.50 -24.78 5.46
C LEU A 466 9.96 -23.53 4.72
N LYS A 467 9.73 -22.32 5.28
CA LYS A 467 10.23 -21.05 4.72
C LYS A 467 11.73 -21.12 4.39
N ASN A 468 12.54 -21.59 5.33
CA ASN A 468 13.99 -21.68 5.14
C ASN A 468 14.36 -22.66 4.02
N LEU A 469 13.65 -23.79 3.89
CA LEU A 469 13.84 -24.75 2.79
C LEU A 469 13.49 -24.14 1.43
N LEU A 470 12.41 -23.38 1.37
CA LEU A 470 11.99 -22.68 0.14
C LEU A 470 13.03 -21.62 -0.26
N ILE A 471 13.54 -20.83 0.70
CA ILE A 471 14.59 -19.84 0.44
C ILE A 471 15.86 -20.51 -0.05
N GLU A 472 16.31 -21.62 0.57
CA GLU A 472 17.48 -22.40 0.15
C GLU A 472 17.33 -22.85 -1.31
N ALA A 473 16.21 -23.50 -1.64
CA ALA A 473 15.95 -23.99 -2.99
C ALA A 473 15.90 -22.89 -4.07
N ILE A 474 15.29 -21.74 -3.73
CA ILE A 474 15.25 -20.59 -4.64
C ILE A 474 16.66 -19.99 -4.82
N THR A 475 17.43 -19.90 -3.74
CA THR A 475 18.80 -19.37 -3.78
C THR A 475 19.67 -20.23 -4.70
N ASP A 476 19.59 -21.54 -4.57
CA ASP A 476 20.33 -22.49 -5.42
C ASP A 476 19.91 -22.32 -6.89
N GLU A 477 18.59 -22.26 -7.17
CA GLU A 477 18.08 -22.10 -8.53
C GLU A 477 18.50 -20.76 -9.15
N LEU A 478 18.42 -19.65 -8.41
CA LEU A 478 18.74 -18.31 -8.92
C LEU A 478 20.25 -18.02 -9.02
N THR A 479 21.10 -18.75 -8.28
CA THR A 479 22.57 -18.59 -8.33
C THR A 479 23.25 -19.48 -9.36
N ASP A 480 22.75 -20.71 -9.58
CA ASP A 480 23.32 -21.67 -10.53
C ASP A 480 22.99 -21.38 -11.99
N VAL A 481 21.97 -20.55 -12.23
CA VAL A 481 21.55 -20.22 -13.58
C VAL A 481 22.28 -18.96 -14.04
N ALA A 482 23.29 -19.11 -14.87
CA ALA A 482 23.49 -18.13 -15.94
C ALA A 482 22.12 -18.03 -16.64
N PHE A 483 21.33 -16.99 -16.34
CA PHE A 483 20.01 -16.82 -16.94
C PHE A 483 20.11 -17.13 -18.43
N PRO A 484 19.29 -18.06 -18.98
CA PRO A 484 19.33 -18.36 -20.39
C PRO A 484 19.32 -17.05 -21.16
N SER A 485 20.01 -16.99 -22.28
CA SER A 485 20.00 -15.79 -23.14
C SER A 485 18.58 -15.37 -23.57
N SER A 486 17.60 -16.24 -23.36
CA SER A 486 16.15 -16.04 -23.52
C SER A 486 15.48 -15.27 -22.37
N VAL A 487 16.08 -15.22 -21.18
CA VAL A 487 15.52 -14.40 -20.09
C VAL A 487 15.69 -12.93 -20.46
N PRO A 488 14.61 -12.15 -20.51
CA PRO A 488 14.69 -10.74 -20.83
C PRO A 488 15.75 -10.04 -19.98
N ALA A 489 16.64 -9.27 -20.62
CA ALA A 489 17.75 -8.59 -19.95
C ALA A 489 17.31 -7.76 -18.74
N LYS A 490 16.06 -7.29 -18.72
CA LYS A 490 15.46 -6.56 -17.60
C LYS A 490 15.26 -7.42 -16.35
N ILE A 491 14.91 -8.71 -16.49
CA ILE A 491 14.74 -9.63 -15.36
C ILE A 491 16.12 -9.99 -14.80
N SER A 492 17.07 -10.29 -15.67
CA SER A 492 18.43 -10.59 -15.25
C SER A 492 19.15 -9.39 -14.62
N ALA A 493 18.80 -8.16 -15.05
CA ALA A 493 19.36 -6.92 -14.48
C ALA A 493 18.90 -6.68 -13.02
N ARG A 494 17.73 -7.19 -12.62
CA ARG A 494 17.24 -7.10 -11.23
C ARG A 494 17.90 -8.12 -10.29
N ASN A 495 18.63 -9.09 -10.80
CA ASN A 495 19.29 -10.08 -9.96
C ASN A 495 20.52 -9.48 -9.26
N THR A 496 20.34 -9.09 -8.01
CA THR A 496 21.41 -8.58 -7.12
C THR A 496 22.18 -9.71 -6.41
N GLY A 497 21.83 -10.96 -6.66
CA GLY A 497 22.37 -12.14 -5.95
C GLY A 497 21.73 -12.40 -4.59
N SER A 498 20.79 -11.56 -4.17
CA SER A 498 20.03 -11.74 -2.93
C SER A 498 18.60 -11.24 -3.08
N PHE A 499 17.67 -11.85 -2.35
CA PHE A 499 16.25 -11.50 -2.38
C PHE A 499 15.62 -11.59 -0.99
N GLU A 500 14.45 -10.98 -0.82
CA GLU A 500 13.60 -11.16 0.34
C GLU A 500 12.18 -11.51 -0.08
N ILE A 501 11.43 -12.11 0.84
CA ILE A 501 10.00 -12.41 0.61
C ILE A 501 9.20 -11.15 0.94
N GLU A 502 8.57 -10.56 -0.08
CA GLU A 502 7.71 -9.37 0.04
C GLU A 502 6.39 -9.72 0.72
N SER A 503 5.76 -10.81 0.30
CA SER A 503 4.45 -11.25 0.82
C SER A 503 4.28 -12.74 0.62
N ALA A 504 3.54 -13.39 1.53
CA ALA A 504 3.23 -14.81 1.47
C ALA A 504 1.82 -15.08 2.00
N TRP A 505 1.13 -16.03 1.37
CA TRP A 505 -0.20 -16.46 1.79
C TRP A 505 -0.41 -17.93 1.46
N SER A 506 -1.32 -18.57 2.16
CA SER A 506 -1.78 -19.92 1.81
C SER A 506 -3.15 -19.87 1.14
N ILE A 507 -3.41 -20.85 0.29
CA ILE A 507 -4.66 -20.97 -0.45
C ILE A 507 -5.16 -22.40 -0.28
N ILE A 508 -6.43 -22.51 0.08
CA ILE A 508 -7.15 -23.79 0.12
C ILE A 508 -8.28 -23.73 -0.90
N LEU A 509 -8.14 -24.48 -1.99
CA LEU A 509 -9.18 -24.64 -3.00
C LEU A 509 -9.97 -25.92 -2.72
N ARG A 510 -11.31 -25.85 -2.83
CA ARG A 510 -12.22 -26.96 -2.56
C ARG A 510 -13.20 -27.13 -3.73
N GLY A 511 -13.65 -28.36 -3.95
CA GLY A 511 -14.70 -28.65 -4.94
C GLY A 511 -14.28 -28.25 -6.36
N GLN A 512 -14.87 -27.18 -6.89
CA GLN A 512 -14.56 -26.62 -8.20
C GLN A 512 -13.68 -25.37 -8.11
N GLY A 513 -12.88 -25.26 -7.03
CA GLY A 513 -12.04 -24.11 -6.75
C GLY A 513 -10.97 -23.90 -7.84
N HIS A 514 -10.72 -22.64 -8.16
CA HIS A 514 -9.72 -22.22 -9.15
C HIS A 514 -9.23 -20.81 -8.87
N HIS A 515 -8.19 -20.39 -9.58
CA HIS A 515 -7.81 -19.00 -9.68
C HIS A 515 -8.15 -18.48 -11.06
N VAL A 516 -8.77 -17.31 -11.13
CA VAL A 516 -8.90 -16.59 -12.41
C VAL A 516 -7.53 -16.08 -12.87
N PRO A 517 -7.32 -15.85 -14.17
CA PRO A 517 -6.05 -15.32 -14.69
C PRO A 517 -5.66 -14.01 -14.02
N HIS A 518 -4.46 -13.94 -13.46
CA HIS A 518 -3.95 -12.77 -12.74
C HIS A 518 -2.43 -12.68 -12.81
N ILE A 519 -1.88 -11.60 -12.29
CA ILE A 519 -0.44 -11.34 -12.11
C ILE A 519 -0.19 -10.77 -10.72
N HIS A 520 1.08 -10.74 -10.32
CA HIS A 520 1.49 -10.08 -9.08
C HIS A 520 2.31 -8.82 -9.40
N THR A 521 1.75 -7.67 -9.08
CA THR A 521 2.30 -6.37 -9.51
C THR A 521 3.52 -5.92 -8.70
N LYS A 522 3.74 -6.47 -7.51
CA LYS A 522 4.84 -6.09 -6.61
C LYS A 522 6.04 -7.03 -6.68
N GLY A 523 5.82 -8.30 -6.97
CA GLY A 523 6.87 -9.30 -7.01
C GLY A 523 7.88 -9.10 -8.16
N TRP A 524 9.08 -9.59 -7.97
CA TRP A 524 10.03 -9.86 -9.05
C TRP A 524 9.77 -11.25 -9.63
N TYR A 525 9.75 -12.26 -8.73
CA TYR A 525 9.26 -13.60 -9.04
C TYR A 525 8.11 -13.96 -8.09
N SER A 526 7.15 -14.69 -8.63
CA SER A 526 6.07 -15.34 -7.88
C SER A 526 6.40 -16.82 -7.73
N CYS A 527 6.09 -17.36 -6.57
CA CYS A 527 6.40 -18.72 -6.18
C CYS A 527 5.13 -19.44 -5.70
N VAL A 528 4.97 -20.70 -6.07
CA VAL A 528 3.87 -21.56 -5.62
C VAL A 528 4.42 -22.90 -5.15
N TYR A 529 4.19 -23.22 -3.87
CA TYR A 529 4.59 -24.49 -3.28
C TYR A 529 3.37 -25.35 -2.95
N TYR A 530 3.36 -26.61 -3.39
CA TYR A 530 2.26 -27.53 -3.20
C TYR A 530 2.44 -28.36 -1.92
N LEU A 531 1.55 -28.14 -0.95
CA LEU A 531 1.49 -28.88 0.31
C LEU A 531 0.64 -30.14 0.19
N GLU A 532 -0.56 -29.99 -0.43
CA GLU A 532 -1.51 -31.08 -0.66
C GLU A 532 -2.09 -30.97 -2.06
N VAL A 533 -2.22 -32.11 -2.71
CA VAL A 533 -2.84 -32.25 -4.05
C VAL A 533 -3.76 -33.45 -3.98
N PRO A 534 -5.06 -33.29 -4.33
CA PRO A 534 -6.03 -34.39 -4.38
C PRO A 534 -5.59 -35.53 -5.30
N ASP A 535 -5.88 -36.75 -4.90
CA ASP A 535 -5.54 -37.95 -5.70
C ASP A 535 -6.20 -37.96 -7.07
N GLU A 536 -7.42 -37.39 -7.19
CA GLU A 536 -8.15 -37.25 -8.46
C GLU A 536 -7.36 -36.41 -9.48
N ILE A 537 -6.67 -35.35 -9.02
CA ILE A 537 -5.79 -34.54 -9.86
C ILE A 537 -4.52 -35.32 -10.21
N SER A 538 -3.90 -35.96 -9.21
CA SER A 538 -2.64 -36.69 -9.38
C SER A 538 -2.77 -37.88 -10.32
N SER A 539 -3.89 -38.62 -10.28
CA SER A 539 -4.12 -39.81 -11.07
C SER A 539 -4.40 -39.51 -12.54
N VAL A 540 -5.16 -38.47 -12.85
CA VAL A 540 -5.41 -38.00 -14.21
C VAL A 540 -4.13 -37.57 -14.88
N ASN A 541 -3.30 -36.89 -14.14
CA ASN A 541 -2.05 -36.30 -14.63
C ASN A 541 -0.95 -37.35 -14.88
N ALA A 542 -0.86 -38.41 -14.08
CA ALA A 542 0.16 -39.46 -14.25
C ALA A 542 0.15 -40.18 -15.61
N SER A 543 -1.01 -40.19 -16.29
CA SER A 543 -1.16 -40.85 -17.59
C SER A 543 -0.73 -39.99 -18.80
N VAL A 544 -0.54 -38.69 -18.64
CA VAL A 544 -0.35 -37.69 -19.72
C VAL A 544 1.10 -37.19 -19.80
N TYR A 545 1.95 -37.44 -18.78
CA TYR A 545 3.19 -36.69 -18.53
C TYR A 545 4.49 -37.32 -19.05
N GLU A 546 4.48 -38.04 -20.16
CA GLU A 546 5.75 -38.43 -20.76
C GLU A 546 6.41 -37.34 -21.63
N SER A 547 5.74 -36.21 -21.94
CA SER A 547 6.35 -35.07 -22.67
C SER A 547 5.55 -33.75 -22.54
N PRO A 548 6.23 -32.59 -22.35
CA PRO A 548 5.58 -31.28 -22.30
C PRO A 548 4.73 -30.93 -23.54
N ALA A 549 5.08 -31.48 -24.71
CA ALA A 549 4.33 -31.28 -25.95
C ALA A 549 2.95 -31.91 -25.92
N VAL A 550 2.70 -32.94 -25.10
CA VAL A 550 1.43 -33.65 -24.99
C VAL A 550 0.41 -32.85 -24.20
N ILE A 551 0.88 -32.03 -23.23
CA ILE A 551 -0.02 -31.22 -22.37
C ILE A 551 -0.76 -30.14 -23.14
N SER A 552 -0.17 -29.59 -24.20
CA SER A 552 -0.81 -28.58 -25.06
C SER A 552 -2.00 -29.12 -25.85
N ILE A 553 -2.07 -30.45 -26.02
CA ILE A 553 -3.11 -31.16 -26.79
C ILE A 553 -4.12 -31.86 -25.85
N ALA A 554 -3.83 -31.86 -24.53
CA ALA A 554 -4.65 -32.53 -23.52
C ALA A 554 -6.08 -31.95 -23.45
N SER A 555 -7.06 -32.77 -23.11
CA SER A 555 -8.44 -32.33 -22.86
C SER A 555 -8.54 -31.45 -21.61
N GLU A 556 -9.66 -30.72 -21.44
CA GLU A 556 -9.90 -29.91 -20.22
C GLU A 556 -9.81 -30.77 -18.93
N VAL A 557 -10.24 -32.03 -19.00
CA VAL A 557 -10.15 -32.97 -17.87
C VAL A 557 -8.70 -33.26 -17.49
N GLU A 558 -7.83 -33.43 -18.50
CA GLU A 558 -6.40 -33.70 -18.30
C GLU A 558 -5.61 -32.51 -17.80
N ARG A 559 -6.16 -31.29 -17.93
CA ARG A 559 -5.59 -30.02 -17.38
C ARG A 559 -6.13 -29.65 -16.01
N SER A 560 -7.00 -30.48 -15.45
CA SER A 560 -7.68 -30.25 -14.18
C SER A 560 -6.68 -29.96 -13.05
N GLY A 561 -6.84 -28.85 -12.35
CA GLY A 561 -6.00 -28.42 -11.24
C GLY A 561 -4.58 -27.96 -11.60
N CYS A 562 -4.18 -27.97 -12.88
CA CYS A 562 -2.90 -27.47 -13.33
C CYS A 562 -2.76 -25.97 -13.10
N LEU A 563 -1.51 -25.53 -12.84
CA LEU A 563 -1.15 -24.12 -12.93
C LEU A 563 -0.89 -23.82 -14.41
N ALA A 564 -1.72 -22.94 -14.98
CA ALA A 564 -1.68 -22.60 -16.39
C ALA A 564 -1.15 -21.17 -16.59
N PHE A 565 -0.43 -20.94 -17.69
CA PHE A 565 0.27 -19.70 -17.97
C PHE A 565 -0.10 -19.14 -19.33
N GLY A 566 -0.23 -17.81 -19.40
CA GLY A 566 -0.36 -17.03 -20.64
C GLY A 566 -1.77 -16.62 -20.99
N ARG A 567 -2.84 -17.12 -20.37
CA ARG A 567 -4.18 -16.56 -20.54
C ARG A 567 -4.28 -15.23 -19.83
N PRO A 568 -4.63 -14.13 -20.49
CA PRO A 568 -4.73 -12.82 -19.86
C PRO A 568 -5.98 -12.69 -18.97
N GLY A 569 -5.83 -11.96 -17.86
CA GLY A 569 -6.93 -11.59 -16.96
C GLY A 569 -7.63 -10.29 -17.33
N VAL A 570 -7.37 -9.76 -18.53
CA VAL A 570 -8.11 -8.61 -19.07
C VAL A 570 -9.12 -9.06 -20.10
N ASN A 571 -10.22 -8.35 -20.20
CA ASN A 571 -11.26 -8.66 -21.17
C ASN A 571 -10.76 -8.33 -22.58
N LEU A 572 -10.69 -9.34 -23.43
CA LEU A 572 -10.34 -9.23 -24.85
C LEU A 572 -11.52 -9.70 -25.71
N PRO A 573 -11.67 -9.23 -26.96
CA PRO A 573 -12.64 -9.78 -27.90
C PRO A 573 -12.44 -11.28 -28.15
N ILE A 574 -11.17 -11.70 -28.22
CA ILE A 574 -10.77 -13.11 -28.35
C ILE A 574 -9.70 -13.35 -27.28
N VAL A 575 -10.05 -14.15 -26.27
CA VAL A 575 -9.12 -14.49 -25.19
C VAL A 575 -8.27 -15.68 -25.63
N PRO A 576 -6.93 -15.52 -25.73
CA PRO A 576 -6.05 -16.61 -26.11
C PRO A 576 -5.96 -17.68 -25.00
N ASP A 577 -5.89 -18.95 -25.41
CA ASP A 577 -5.70 -20.07 -24.48
C ASP A 577 -4.35 -20.04 -23.76
N PRO A 578 -4.21 -20.68 -22.60
CA PRO A 578 -2.90 -20.85 -21.95
C PRO A 578 -1.91 -21.57 -22.89
N VAL A 579 -0.64 -21.24 -22.74
CA VAL A 579 0.44 -21.80 -23.59
C VAL A 579 1.34 -22.78 -22.83
N HIS A 580 1.28 -22.79 -21.51
CA HIS A 580 2.08 -23.66 -20.67
C HIS A 580 1.28 -24.12 -19.45
N PHE A 581 1.51 -25.36 -19.01
CA PHE A 581 0.82 -25.95 -17.87
C PHE A 581 1.82 -26.67 -16.98
N VAL A 582 1.74 -26.43 -15.69
CA VAL A 582 2.49 -27.15 -14.67
C VAL A 582 1.54 -28.01 -13.84
N VAL A 583 1.90 -29.27 -13.74
CA VAL A 583 1.14 -30.25 -12.97
C VAL A 583 1.40 -30.07 -11.50
N PRO A 584 0.35 -29.95 -10.68
CA PRO A 584 0.50 -29.92 -9.25
C PRO A 584 1.03 -31.27 -8.74
N GLN A 585 2.05 -31.21 -7.89
CA GLN A 585 2.64 -32.37 -7.22
C GLN A 585 3.09 -31.95 -5.81
N VAL A 586 2.78 -32.76 -4.82
CA VAL A 586 3.21 -32.48 -3.42
C VAL A 586 4.72 -32.38 -3.35
N GLY A 587 5.23 -31.31 -2.74
CA GLY A 587 6.65 -31.03 -2.63
C GLY A 587 7.25 -30.26 -3.82
N LYS A 588 6.48 -29.96 -4.86
CA LYS A 588 6.91 -29.16 -5.99
C LYS A 588 6.84 -27.67 -5.64
N LEU A 589 7.90 -26.94 -5.98
CA LEU A 589 7.97 -25.48 -5.97
C LEU A 589 8.02 -24.99 -7.43
N VAL A 590 7.17 -24.07 -7.79
CA VAL A 590 7.14 -23.42 -9.11
C VAL A 590 7.53 -21.96 -8.95
N ILE A 591 8.47 -21.50 -9.78
CA ILE A 591 8.99 -20.12 -9.75
C ILE A 591 8.80 -19.51 -11.14
N PHE A 592 8.25 -18.30 -11.24
CA PHE A 592 8.03 -17.61 -12.51
C PHE A 592 8.04 -16.09 -12.33
N PRO A 593 8.39 -15.30 -13.37
CA PRO A 593 8.33 -13.85 -13.30
C PRO A 593 6.93 -13.36 -12.97
N SER A 594 6.81 -12.41 -12.05
CA SER A 594 5.52 -11.97 -11.49
C SER A 594 4.58 -11.32 -12.51
N TYR A 595 5.10 -10.82 -13.65
CA TYR A 595 4.30 -10.29 -14.75
C TYR A 595 3.69 -11.35 -15.66
N ILE A 596 4.03 -12.64 -15.50
CA ILE A 596 3.46 -13.70 -16.33
C ILE A 596 2.04 -13.99 -15.85
N TRP A 597 1.07 -13.84 -16.76
CA TRP A 597 -0.32 -14.21 -16.51
C TRP A 597 -0.42 -15.69 -16.16
N HIS A 598 -1.06 -15.99 -15.04
CA HIS A 598 -1.24 -17.35 -14.56
C HIS A 598 -2.60 -17.56 -13.90
N GLU A 599 -3.06 -18.80 -13.93
CA GLU A 599 -4.34 -19.22 -13.36
C GLU A 599 -4.24 -20.66 -12.82
N THR A 600 -5.16 -21.07 -11.98
CA THR A 600 -5.35 -22.50 -11.66
C THR A 600 -6.55 -23.00 -12.44
N MET A 601 -6.38 -24.04 -13.23
CA MET A 601 -7.47 -24.66 -13.95
C MET A 601 -8.50 -25.25 -12.97
N PRO A 602 -9.81 -25.10 -13.21
CA PRO A 602 -10.84 -25.72 -12.38
C PRO A 602 -10.64 -27.23 -12.27
N PHE A 603 -10.96 -27.79 -11.11
CA PHE A 603 -10.86 -29.23 -10.86
C PHE A 603 -12.06 -29.73 -10.05
N ILE A 604 -12.34 -31.02 -10.13
CA ILE A 604 -13.37 -31.68 -9.32
C ILE A 604 -12.66 -32.72 -8.48
N ALA A 605 -12.67 -32.52 -7.16
CA ALA A 605 -12.10 -33.45 -6.19
C ALA A 605 -12.89 -33.42 -4.88
N SER A 606 -12.81 -34.51 -4.12
CA SER A 606 -13.37 -34.61 -2.77
C SER A 606 -12.51 -33.87 -1.74
N ASP A 607 -11.20 -33.89 -1.96
CA ASP A 607 -10.19 -33.30 -1.08
C ASP A 607 -9.79 -31.90 -1.53
N SER A 608 -9.11 -31.18 -0.63
CA SER A 608 -8.64 -29.83 -0.87
C SER A 608 -7.26 -29.83 -1.55
N ARG A 609 -7.03 -28.87 -2.44
CA ARG A 609 -5.70 -28.50 -2.92
C ARG A 609 -5.17 -27.38 -2.04
N VAL A 610 -4.03 -27.62 -1.39
CA VAL A 610 -3.41 -26.66 -0.45
C VAL A 610 -2.05 -26.21 -0.99
N VAL A 611 -1.87 -24.91 -1.13
CA VAL A 611 -0.61 -24.32 -1.58
C VAL A 611 -0.18 -23.15 -0.68
N ILE A 612 1.11 -22.89 -0.66
CA ILE A 612 1.66 -21.61 -0.21
C ILE A 612 2.13 -20.87 -1.45
N ALA A 613 1.61 -19.65 -1.64
CA ALA A 613 2.05 -18.71 -2.66
C ALA A 613 2.79 -17.55 -1.99
N PHE A 614 3.84 -17.06 -2.63
CA PHE A 614 4.60 -15.92 -2.13
C PHE A 614 5.35 -15.22 -3.25
N ASP A 615 5.63 -13.93 -3.04
CA ASP A 615 6.40 -13.12 -3.95
C ASP A 615 7.77 -12.80 -3.34
N ILE A 616 8.80 -12.77 -4.18
CA ILE A 616 10.14 -12.34 -3.80
C ILE A 616 10.52 -11.06 -4.55
N ILE A 617 11.33 -10.23 -3.89
CA ILE A 617 11.91 -9.00 -4.46
C ILE A 617 13.43 -8.99 -4.25
N PRO A 618 14.21 -8.34 -5.13
CA PRO A 618 15.66 -8.23 -4.97
C PRO A 618 16.00 -7.33 -3.78
N ILE A 619 17.03 -7.70 -3.00
CA ILE A 619 17.58 -6.82 -1.96
C ILE A 619 18.55 -5.84 -2.61
N GLY A 620 18.39 -4.51 -2.33
CA GLY A 620 19.31 -3.48 -2.79
C GLY A 620 18.87 -2.74 -4.06
N GLU A 621 17.69 -2.99 -4.60
CA GLU A 621 17.03 -2.05 -5.52
C GLU A 621 16.51 -0.85 -4.71
N LYS A 622 17.20 0.31 -4.83
CA LYS A 622 16.73 1.61 -4.35
C LYS A 622 16.51 2.53 -5.53
#